data_fc01c5533b08cbd0814f8cab944c8cf0
#
_entry.id   fc01c5533b08cbd0814f8cab944c8cf0
#
_cell.length_a   1.000
_cell.length_b   1.000
_cell.length_c   1.000
_cell.angle_alpha   90.00
_cell.angle_beta   90.00
_cell.angle_gamma   90.00
#
_symmetry.space_group_name_H-M   'P 1'
#
loop_
_entity.id
_entity.type
_entity.pdbx_description
1 polymer ?
#
loop_
_entity_poly.entity_id
_entity_poly.type
_entity_poly.pdbx_seq_one_letter_code
_entity_poly.pdbx_strand_id
1 'polypeptide(L)'
;MEALLDWMAANPQVWAWFTTAVRFLFPVLALLILIRTIRSLLTVPCLPEVWAYLTLPNGAQEPLTHWENILGRGGNSDVILNYPVVSRQHAALIRQADDTWTAYDLGSKGGVTVNGRPVEGSAPVQYGDVVGIGGVETVLLPLSPEEKAQRRQRRRAWRPVSPWLGLVLLTVFQALTALQLTISEGENATVMIPLTFLLLTGVMWLYFLTLRALRRVGFEMETIAFFLSTLSLAVTSSSNTPALFKQFLCVVLGLALFLVLGVFLRNLDRAKKIRWLMAAGAIGLLSLTVVLYLLGLTGTKYGAANWLTIAGISVQPSELAKICYIFAGAATLDRLFRKRNLGLFILLTGVCLACLAYMSDFGTAAIFFVTFLVIAYLRSGDWATLALICGGGVFAVLTMLSLKPYILQRFATWGHAWQNASVGSGYQQT
;
A
#
# COMPACT_ATOMS: atom_id res chain seq x y z
N MET A 1 38.66 0.97 -15.21
CA MET A 1 38.13 2.30 -14.94
C MET A 1 39.10 3.38 -15.41
N GLU A 2 40.38 3.29 -15.08
CA GLU A 2 41.42 4.24 -15.53
C GLU A 2 41.43 4.42 -17.06
N ALA A 3 41.50 3.32 -17.83
CA ALA A 3 41.46 3.40 -19.30
C ALA A 3 40.19 4.07 -19.86
N LEU A 4 39.04 3.99 -19.16
CA LEU A 4 37.83 4.70 -19.58
C LEU A 4 37.96 6.19 -19.27
N LEU A 5 38.49 6.55 -18.11
CA LEU A 5 38.72 7.94 -17.72
C LEU A 5 39.75 8.62 -18.61
N ASP A 6 40.86 7.93 -18.98
CA ASP A 6 41.85 8.41 -19.90
C ASP A 6 41.29 8.65 -21.32
N TRP A 7 40.46 7.69 -21.79
CA TRP A 7 39.79 7.85 -23.08
C TRP A 7 38.78 9.00 -23.07
N MET A 8 38.10 9.21 -21.95
CA MET A 8 37.18 10.33 -21.73
C MET A 8 37.92 11.66 -21.77
N ALA A 9 39.04 11.77 -21.08
CA ALA A 9 39.88 12.99 -21.06
C ALA A 9 40.39 13.32 -22.46
N ALA A 10 40.68 12.29 -23.27
CA ALA A 10 41.11 12.45 -24.66
C ALA A 10 39.96 12.86 -25.62
N ASN A 11 38.68 12.66 -25.26
CA ASN A 11 37.53 12.88 -26.15
C ASN A 11 36.41 13.72 -25.50
N PRO A 12 36.65 14.96 -25.07
CA PRO A 12 35.68 15.75 -24.30
C PRO A 12 34.38 16.05 -25.07
N GLN A 13 34.46 16.20 -26.41
CA GLN A 13 33.29 16.47 -27.23
C GLN A 13 32.31 15.29 -27.28
N VAL A 14 32.83 14.05 -27.28
CA VAL A 14 31.99 12.85 -27.29
C VAL A 14 31.15 12.79 -26.00
N TRP A 15 31.75 13.13 -24.86
CA TRP A 15 31.07 13.15 -23.60
C TRP A 15 30.04 14.26 -23.46
N ALA A 16 30.32 15.44 -23.99
CA ALA A 16 29.36 16.53 -24.04
C ALA A 16 28.12 16.13 -24.87
N TRP A 17 28.32 15.48 -26.02
CA TRP A 17 27.23 14.93 -26.83
C TRP A 17 26.47 13.81 -26.09
N PHE A 18 27.17 12.87 -25.45
CA PHE A 18 26.57 11.80 -24.68
C PHE A 18 25.71 12.35 -23.52
N THR A 19 26.27 13.23 -22.71
CA THR A 19 25.53 13.84 -21.56
C THR A 19 24.31 14.61 -22.04
N THR A 20 24.42 15.34 -23.15
CA THR A 20 23.29 16.04 -23.77
C THR A 20 22.23 15.06 -24.25
N ALA A 21 22.62 13.99 -24.96
CA ALA A 21 21.68 12.96 -25.41
C ALA A 21 20.97 12.25 -24.24
N VAL A 22 21.72 11.87 -23.23
CA VAL A 22 21.18 11.18 -22.03
C VAL A 22 20.22 12.07 -21.25
N ARG A 23 20.49 13.39 -21.18
CA ARG A 23 19.60 14.37 -20.53
C ARG A 23 18.19 14.36 -21.12
N PHE A 24 18.05 14.18 -22.44
CA PHE A 24 16.75 14.06 -23.09
C PHE A 24 16.20 12.63 -23.06
N LEU A 25 17.09 11.63 -23.07
CA LEU A 25 16.70 10.22 -23.08
C LEU A 25 16.11 9.76 -21.73
N PHE A 26 16.63 10.24 -20.60
CA PHE A 26 16.16 9.87 -19.28
C PHE A 26 14.66 10.14 -19.06
N PRO A 27 14.13 11.36 -19.30
CA PRO A 27 12.70 11.63 -19.16
C PRO A 27 11.85 10.73 -20.07
N VAL A 28 12.31 10.47 -21.29
CA VAL A 28 11.61 9.60 -22.25
C VAL A 28 11.55 8.15 -21.74
N LEU A 29 12.68 7.60 -21.29
CA LEU A 29 12.71 6.24 -20.72
C LEU A 29 11.86 6.14 -19.45
N ALA A 30 11.97 7.12 -18.56
CA ALA A 30 11.16 7.17 -17.35
C ALA A 30 9.66 7.19 -17.68
N LEU A 31 9.26 8.03 -18.64
CA LEU A 31 7.88 8.14 -19.08
C LEU A 31 7.38 6.84 -19.72
N LEU A 32 8.20 6.20 -20.57
CA LEU A 32 7.86 4.92 -21.19
C LEU A 32 7.67 3.81 -20.16
N ILE A 33 8.56 3.71 -19.16
CA ILE A 33 8.44 2.76 -18.05
C ILE A 33 7.15 3.02 -17.29
N LEU A 34 6.87 4.28 -16.92
CA LEU A 34 5.70 4.67 -16.16
C LEU A 34 4.39 4.42 -16.93
N ILE A 35 4.28 4.90 -18.18
CA ILE A 35 3.08 4.70 -19.02
C ILE A 35 2.82 3.20 -19.22
N ARG A 36 3.86 2.41 -19.48
CA ARG A 36 3.71 0.97 -19.65
C ARG A 36 3.21 0.31 -18.37
N THR A 37 3.74 0.67 -17.22
CA THR A 37 3.34 0.12 -15.93
C THR A 37 1.90 0.51 -15.60
N ILE A 38 1.53 1.77 -15.78
CA ILE A 38 0.15 2.25 -15.59
C ILE A 38 -0.81 1.53 -16.56
N ARG A 39 -0.44 1.44 -17.83
CA ARG A 39 -1.27 0.72 -18.83
C ARG A 39 -1.46 -0.74 -18.45
N SER A 40 -0.42 -1.41 -17.93
CA SER A 40 -0.53 -2.79 -17.45
C SER A 40 -1.52 -2.91 -16.29
N LEU A 41 -1.47 -2.00 -15.32
CA LEU A 41 -2.40 -1.96 -14.20
C LEU A 41 -3.85 -1.69 -14.65
N LEU A 42 -4.05 -0.77 -15.59
CA LEU A 42 -5.38 -0.42 -16.11
C LEU A 42 -5.99 -1.50 -17.01
N THR A 43 -5.19 -2.39 -17.60
CA THR A 43 -5.69 -3.49 -18.44
C THR A 43 -6.13 -4.72 -17.65
N VAL A 44 -5.93 -4.75 -16.33
CA VAL A 44 -6.44 -5.81 -15.46
C VAL A 44 -7.97 -5.77 -15.48
N PRO A 45 -8.67 -6.83 -15.92
CA PRO A 45 -10.12 -6.82 -15.94
C PRO A 45 -10.66 -6.85 -14.51
N CYS A 46 -11.25 -5.74 -14.07
CA CYS A 46 -11.96 -5.62 -12.79
C CYS A 46 -13.39 -6.16 -12.93
N LEU A 47 -13.55 -7.41 -13.33
CA LEU A 47 -14.86 -8.05 -13.34
C LEU A 47 -15.20 -8.48 -11.91
N PRO A 48 -16.36 -8.08 -11.36
CA PRO A 48 -16.81 -8.55 -10.06
C PRO A 48 -16.90 -10.08 -10.09
N GLU A 49 -16.24 -10.74 -9.16
CA GLU A 49 -16.36 -12.19 -9.02
C GLU A 49 -17.68 -12.49 -8.31
N VAL A 50 -18.65 -13.00 -9.06
CA VAL A 50 -19.87 -13.55 -8.45
C VAL A 50 -19.52 -14.90 -7.83
N TRP A 51 -19.77 -15.14 -6.59
CA TRP A 51 -19.46 -16.38 -5.87
C TRP A 51 -20.66 -17.31 -5.75
N ALA A 52 -21.86 -16.74 -5.65
CA ALA A 52 -23.13 -17.42 -5.55
C ALA A 52 -24.24 -16.47 -5.99
N TYR A 53 -25.44 -16.98 -6.14
CA TYR A 53 -26.65 -16.20 -6.34
C TYR A 53 -27.59 -16.37 -5.15
N LEU A 54 -28.26 -15.29 -4.80
CA LEU A 54 -29.38 -15.32 -3.86
C LEU A 54 -30.67 -15.14 -4.65
N THR A 55 -31.49 -16.18 -4.70
CA THR A 55 -32.80 -16.12 -5.37
C THR A 55 -33.81 -15.52 -4.45
N LEU A 56 -34.47 -14.47 -4.88
CA LEU A 56 -35.53 -13.77 -4.16
C LEU A 56 -36.89 -14.40 -4.41
N PRO A 57 -37.92 -14.11 -3.57
CA PRO A 57 -39.28 -14.66 -3.76
C PRO A 57 -39.94 -14.33 -5.11
N ASN A 58 -39.51 -13.24 -5.73
CA ASN A 58 -39.99 -12.84 -7.09
C ASN A 58 -39.27 -13.56 -8.23
N GLY A 59 -38.40 -14.54 -7.93
CA GLY A 59 -37.56 -15.26 -8.88
C GLY A 59 -36.33 -14.51 -9.37
N ALA A 60 -36.09 -13.28 -8.95
CA ALA A 60 -34.87 -12.54 -9.29
C ALA A 60 -33.67 -13.18 -8.61
N GLN A 61 -32.53 -13.20 -9.30
CA GLN A 61 -31.27 -13.73 -8.78
C GLN A 61 -30.30 -12.55 -8.57
N GLU A 62 -29.96 -12.30 -7.31
CA GLU A 62 -28.99 -11.27 -6.94
C GLU A 62 -27.60 -11.88 -6.77
N PRO A 63 -26.56 -11.35 -7.43
CA PRO A 63 -25.22 -11.90 -7.36
C PRO A 63 -24.54 -11.55 -6.04
N LEU A 64 -23.95 -12.54 -5.39
CA LEU A 64 -23.07 -12.34 -4.23
C LEU A 64 -21.64 -12.16 -4.71
N THR A 65 -21.14 -10.93 -4.64
CA THR A 65 -19.86 -10.53 -5.26
C THR A 65 -18.76 -10.27 -4.25
N HIS A 66 -19.08 -10.18 -2.96
CA HIS A 66 -18.16 -9.90 -1.88
C HIS A 66 -17.96 -11.12 -0.97
N TRP A 67 -16.85 -11.15 -0.23
CA TRP A 67 -16.64 -12.15 0.83
C TRP A 67 -17.68 -12.03 1.93
N GLU A 68 -18.11 -10.81 2.22
CA GLU A 68 -19.16 -10.45 3.15
C GLU A 68 -20.20 -9.65 2.37
N ASN A 69 -21.40 -10.19 2.25
CA ASN A 69 -22.52 -9.52 1.59
C ASN A 69 -23.54 -9.14 2.63
N ILE A 70 -23.79 -7.84 2.75
CA ILE A 70 -24.81 -7.29 3.64
C ILE A 70 -26.16 -7.30 2.93
N LEU A 71 -27.14 -7.89 3.57
CA LEU A 71 -28.51 -8.02 3.09
C LEU A 71 -29.41 -7.10 3.90
N GLY A 72 -30.21 -6.30 3.23
CA GLY A 72 -31.11 -5.39 3.96
C GLY A 72 -31.85 -4.43 3.04
N ARG A 73 -32.74 -3.59 3.63
CA ARG A 73 -33.51 -2.59 2.91
C ARG A 73 -32.72 -1.29 2.66
N GLY A 74 -31.58 -1.11 3.31
CA GLY A 74 -30.78 0.09 3.18
C GLY A 74 -30.09 0.17 1.81
N GLY A 75 -29.95 1.39 1.24
CA GLY A 75 -29.26 1.61 -0.03
C GLY A 75 -27.76 1.29 0.00
N ASN A 76 -27.16 1.09 1.19
CA ASN A 76 -25.77 0.68 1.37
C ASN A 76 -25.65 -0.84 1.61
N SER A 77 -26.71 -1.63 1.36
CA SER A 77 -26.65 -3.09 1.40
C SER A 77 -26.18 -3.63 0.05
N ASP A 78 -25.38 -4.69 0.07
CA ASP A 78 -24.89 -5.35 -1.15
C ASP A 78 -26.03 -6.02 -1.91
N VAL A 79 -27.00 -6.58 -1.17
CA VAL A 79 -28.27 -7.08 -1.71
C VAL A 79 -29.41 -6.28 -1.10
N ILE A 80 -30.11 -5.51 -1.93
CA ILE A 80 -31.20 -4.65 -1.49
C ILE A 80 -32.51 -5.44 -1.49
N LEU A 81 -33.05 -5.69 -0.30
CA LEU A 81 -34.34 -6.34 -0.09
C LEU A 81 -35.38 -5.30 0.26
N ASN A 82 -36.09 -4.77 -0.72
CA ASN A 82 -37.04 -3.68 -0.54
C ASN A 82 -38.40 -4.16 0.04
N TYR A 83 -38.34 -4.77 1.21
CA TYR A 83 -39.53 -5.21 1.97
C TYR A 83 -39.61 -4.44 3.29
N PRO A 84 -40.81 -3.95 3.71
CA PRO A 84 -40.98 -3.18 4.94
C PRO A 84 -40.53 -3.92 6.23
N VAL A 85 -40.66 -5.25 6.22
CA VAL A 85 -40.26 -6.13 7.34
C VAL A 85 -38.75 -6.32 7.47
N VAL A 86 -37.99 -5.96 6.43
CA VAL A 86 -36.54 -6.10 6.42
C VAL A 86 -35.88 -4.86 7.02
N SER A 87 -34.97 -5.03 7.97
CA SER A 87 -34.17 -3.96 8.56
C SER A 87 -33.20 -3.35 7.54
N ARG A 88 -32.70 -2.11 7.79
CA ARG A 88 -31.76 -1.43 6.86
C ARG A 88 -30.51 -2.26 6.60
N GLN A 89 -29.91 -2.82 7.65
CA GLN A 89 -28.90 -3.86 7.61
C GLN A 89 -29.49 -5.00 8.44
N HIS A 90 -29.86 -6.09 7.79
CA HIS A 90 -30.63 -7.16 8.43
C HIS A 90 -29.77 -8.37 8.71
N ALA A 91 -29.09 -8.86 7.68
CA ALA A 91 -28.24 -10.05 7.74
C ALA A 91 -26.93 -9.84 7.01
N ALA A 92 -25.93 -10.66 7.30
CA ALA A 92 -24.72 -10.77 6.51
C ALA A 92 -24.50 -12.22 6.10
N LEU A 93 -24.25 -12.46 4.81
CA LEU A 93 -23.78 -13.74 4.28
C LEU A 93 -22.28 -13.66 4.03
N ILE A 94 -21.52 -14.45 4.78
CA ILE A 94 -20.05 -14.47 4.72
C ILE A 94 -19.61 -15.78 4.08
N ARG A 95 -18.79 -15.65 3.01
CA ARG A 95 -18.09 -16.78 2.42
C ARG A 95 -16.79 -17.04 3.18
N GLN A 96 -16.57 -18.24 3.64
CA GLN A 96 -15.34 -18.67 4.29
C GLN A 96 -14.26 -19.07 3.28
N ALA A 97 -13.01 -19.22 3.73
CA ALA A 97 -11.89 -19.59 2.88
C ALA A 97 -12.03 -21.01 2.27
N ASP A 98 -12.79 -21.88 2.91
CA ASP A 98 -13.12 -23.24 2.49
C ASP A 98 -14.35 -23.34 1.57
N ASP A 99 -14.82 -22.20 1.03
CA ASP A 99 -16.01 -22.08 0.18
C ASP A 99 -17.35 -22.36 0.88
N THR A 100 -17.37 -22.50 2.19
CA THR A 100 -18.59 -22.56 2.97
C THR A 100 -19.19 -21.18 3.21
N TRP A 101 -20.49 -21.12 3.45
CA TRP A 101 -21.20 -19.88 3.76
C TRP A 101 -21.71 -19.87 5.20
N THR A 102 -21.75 -18.69 5.79
CA THR A 102 -22.29 -18.49 7.13
C THR A 102 -23.21 -17.28 7.12
N ALA A 103 -24.42 -17.43 7.61
CA ALA A 103 -25.36 -16.34 7.84
C ALA A 103 -25.19 -15.77 9.27
N TYR A 104 -25.26 -14.45 9.35
CA TYR A 104 -25.24 -13.69 10.61
C TYR A 104 -26.47 -12.80 10.69
N ASP A 105 -27.11 -12.76 11.85
CA ASP A 105 -28.10 -11.73 12.18
C ASP A 105 -27.38 -10.47 12.68
N LEU A 106 -27.68 -9.32 12.09
CA LEU A 106 -27.06 -8.04 12.44
C LEU A 106 -27.85 -7.28 13.54
N GLY A 107 -28.66 -7.99 14.32
CA GLY A 107 -29.57 -7.42 15.31
C GLY A 107 -30.84 -6.90 14.64
N SER A 108 -31.36 -7.66 13.71
CA SER A 108 -32.58 -7.33 12.95
C SER A 108 -33.84 -7.40 13.81
N LYS A 109 -34.88 -6.67 13.41
CA LYS A 109 -36.19 -6.72 14.10
C LYS A 109 -36.97 -8.00 13.77
N GLY A 110 -36.82 -8.51 12.57
CA GLY A 110 -37.57 -9.67 12.06
C GLY A 110 -36.83 -11.00 12.20
N GLY A 111 -35.58 -11.00 12.68
CA GLY A 111 -34.74 -12.16 12.81
C GLY A 111 -34.29 -12.78 11.47
N VAL A 112 -33.29 -13.64 11.54
CA VAL A 112 -32.78 -14.44 10.42
C VAL A 112 -33.05 -15.90 10.68
N THR A 113 -33.47 -16.65 9.67
CA THR A 113 -33.66 -18.11 9.78
C THR A 113 -32.90 -18.83 8.69
N VAL A 114 -32.43 -20.04 8.97
CA VAL A 114 -31.86 -20.96 7.96
C VAL A 114 -32.68 -22.25 8.03
N ASN A 115 -33.32 -22.58 6.89
CA ASN A 115 -34.26 -23.72 6.80
C ASN A 115 -35.33 -23.71 7.90
N GLY A 116 -35.88 -22.50 8.18
CA GLY A 116 -36.90 -22.29 9.22
C GLY A 116 -36.38 -22.25 10.67
N ARG A 117 -35.10 -22.53 10.89
CA ARG A 117 -34.47 -22.46 12.23
C ARG A 117 -33.92 -21.06 12.51
N PRO A 118 -34.21 -20.43 13.64
CA PRO A 118 -33.67 -19.11 13.93
C PRO A 118 -32.16 -19.14 14.12
N VAL A 119 -31.50 -18.09 13.64
CA VAL A 119 -30.03 -17.91 13.73
C VAL A 119 -29.69 -17.16 15.01
N GLU A 120 -29.15 -17.86 15.99
CA GLU A 120 -28.60 -17.24 17.19
C GLU A 120 -27.15 -16.84 16.97
N GLY A 121 -26.96 -15.60 16.51
CA GLY A 121 -25.64 -15.04 16.19
C GLY A 121 -25.10 -15.45 14.83
N SER A 122 -24.87 -16.74 14.55
CA SER A 122 -24.45 -17.24 13.23
C SER A 122 -24.86 -18.68 12.99
N ALA A 123 -25.17 -19.00 11.72
CA ALA A 123 -25.47 -20.36 11.28
C ALA A 123 -24.77 -20.67 9.96
N PRO A 124 -24.28 -21.91 9.78
CA PRO A 124 -23.77 -22.35 8.48
C PRO A 124 -24.91 -22.42 7.45
N VAL A 125 -24.60 -22.08 6.20
CA VAL A 125 -25.54 -22.13 5.07
C VAL A 125 -24.91 -22.94 3.95
N GLN A 126 -25.66 -23.87 3.39
CA GLN A 126 -25.26 -24.67 2.24
C GLN A 126 -25.99 -24.20 0.97
N TYR A 127 -25.46 -24.57 -0.20
CA TYR A 127 -26.19 -24.31 -1.43
C TYR A 127 -27.51 -25.09 -1.47
N GLY A 128 -28.58 -24.41 -1.78
CA GLY A 128 -29.95 -24.93 -1.76
C GLY A 128 -30.69 -24.60 -0.44
N ASP A 129 -30.00 -24.11 0.59
CA ASP A 129 -30.67 -23.73 1.83
C ASP A 129 -31.53 -22.48 1.65
N VAL A 130 -32.66 -22.48 2.35
CA VAL A 130 -33.57 -21.34 2.44
C VAL A 130 -33.12 -20.43 3.59
N VAL A 131 -32.74 -19.20 3.25
CA VAL A 131 -32.37 -18.16 4.20
C VAL A 131 -33.53 -17.18 4.32
N GLY A 132 -34.22 -17.19 5.44
CA GLY A 132 -35.31 -16.26 5.75
C GLY A 132 -34.77 -14.98 6.38
N ILE A 133 -35.13 -13.84 5.81
CA ILE A 133 -34.68 -12.50 6.22
C ILE A 133 -35.90 -11.66 6.57
N GLY A 134 -36.26 -11.62 7.88
CA GLY A 134 -37.46 -10.95 8.34
C GLY A 134 -38.75 -11.52 7.74
N GLY A 135 -38.79 -12.85 7.50
CA GLY A 135 -39.91 -13.54 6.86
C GLY A 135 -39.86 -13.54 5.33
N VAL A 136 -38.87 -12.91 4.72
CA VAL A 136 -38.62 -12.99 3.26
C VAL A 136 -37.73 -14.20 2.98
N GLU A 137 -38.24 -15.22 2.33
CA GLU A 137 -37.48 -16.43 2.01
C GLU A 137 -36.60 -16.22 0.78
N THR A 138 -35.33 -16.50 0.91
CA THR A 138 -34.36 -16.44 -0.17
C THR A 138 -33.59 -17.76 -0.24
N VAL A 139 -33.12 -18.14 -1.42
CA VAL A 139 -32.39 -19.41 -1.62
C VAL A 139 -30.99 -19.14 -2.10
N LEU A 140 -29.98 -19.71 -1.43
CA LEU A 140 -28.59 -19.62 -1.84
C LEU A 140 -28.28 -20.64 -2.94
N LEU A 141 -27.96 -20.17 -4.15
CA LEU A 141 -27.65 -21.03 -5.29
C LEU A 141 -26.17 -20.94 -5.70
N PRO A 142 -25.54 -22.06 -6.10
CA PRO A 142 -24.21 -22.06 -6.66
C PRO A 142 -24.23 -21.49 -8.08
N LEU A 143 -23.06 -21.05 -8.57
CA LEU A 143 -22.89 -20.77 -10.00
C LEU A 143 -23.13 -22.01 -10.82
N SER A 144 -23.74 -21.84 -12.01
CA SER A 144 -23.90 -22.92 -12.97
C SER A 144 -22.54 -23.45 -13.43
N PRO A 145 -22.45 -24.73 -13.86
CA PRO A 145 -21.25 -25.30 -14.42
C PRO A 145 -20.72 -24.51 -15.63
N GLU A 146 -21.65 -23.99 -16.45
CA GLU A 146 -21.37 -23.20 -17.64
C GLU A 146 -20.73 -21.85 -17.28
N GLU A 147 -21.26 -21.13 -16.29
CA GLU A 147 -20.71 -19.90 -15.80
C GLU A 147 -19.32 -20.10 -15.17
N LYS A 148 -19.12 -21.20 -14.44
CA LYS A 148 -17.80 -21.58 -13.92
C LYS A 148 -16.81 -21.84 -15.05
N ALA A 149 -17.25 -22.52 -16.13
CA ALA A 149 -16.41 -22.80 -17.30
C ALA A 149 -16.06 -21.51 -18.06
N GLN A 150 -17.05 -20.65 -18.33
CA GLN A 150 -16.83 -19.33 -18.97
C GLN A 150 -15.86 -18.46 -18.18
N ARG A 151 -15.96 -18.43 -16.84
CA ARG A 151 -15.03 -17.71 -15.98
C ARG A 151 -13.61 -18.26 -16.08
N ARG A 152 -13.46 -19.59 -16.05
CA ARG A 152 -12.14 -20.21 -16.24
C ARG A 152 -11.56 -19.87 -17.61
N GLN A 153 -12.39 -19.83 -18.65
CA GLN A 153 -11.95 -19.41 -19.98
C GLN A 153 -11.55 -17.93 -20.00
N ARG A 154 -12.34 -17.02 -19.44
CA ARG A 154 -12.01 -15.58 -19.37
C ARG A 154 -10.73 -15.34 -18.58
N ARG A 155 -10.53 -16.01 -17.43
CA ARG A 155 -9.28 -15.95 -16.66
C ARG A 155 -8.07 -16.49 -17.45
N ARG A 156 -8.26 -17.56 -18.25
CA ARG A 156 -7.20 -18.12 -19.10
C ARG A 156 -6.91 -17.27 -20.33
N ALA A 157 -7.92 -16.63 -20.88
CA ALA A 157 -7.78 -15.73 -22.04
C ALA A 157 -7.09 -14.42 -21.67
N TRP A 158 -7.21 -13.97 -20.42
CA TRP A 158 -6.50 -12.79 -19.96
C TRP A 158 -5.00 -13.09 -19.85
N ARG A 159 -4.23 -12.38 -20.66
CA ARG A 159 -2.77 -12.42 -20.59
C ARG A 159 -2.29 -11.10 -19.99
N PRO A 160 -1.59 -11.13 -18.85
CA PRO A 160 -0.97 -9.94 -18.32
C PRO A 160 0.05 -9.38 -19.32
N VAL A 161 0.24 -8.09 -19.30
CA VAL A 161 1.28 -7.45 -20.12
C VAL A 161 2.63 -8.04 -19.75
N SER A 162 3.38 -8.51 -20.74
CA SER A 162 4.69 -9.12 -20.50
C SER A 162 5.63 -8.12 -19.81
N PRO A 163 6.26 -8.46 -18.67
CA PRO A 163 7.15 -7.57 -17.94
C PRO A 163 8.52 -7.36 -18.63
N TRP A 164 8.89 -8.23 -19.58
CA TRP A 164 10.21 -8.23 -20.22
C TRP A 164 10.65 -6.88 -20.77
N LEU A 165 9.79 -6.20 -21.51
CA LEU A 165 10.15 -4.89 -22.07
C LEU A 165 10.36 -3.84 -20.97
N GLY A 166 9.55 -3.88 -19.90
CA GLY A 166 9.73 -3.02 -18.73
C GLY A 166 11.09 -3.25 -18.06
N LEU A 167 11.45 -4.52 -17.87
CA LEU A 167 12.74 -4.92 -17.31
C LEU A 167 13.92 -4.47 -18.18
N VAL A 168 13.81 -4.65 -19.51
CA VAL A 168 14.86 -4.21 -20.44
C VAL A 168 15.01 -2.69 -20.42
N LEU A 169 13.90 -1.95 -20.47
CA LEU A 169 13.94 -0.48 -20.39
C LEU A 169 14.57 -0.01 -19.06
N LEU A 170 14.23 -0.67 -17.96
CA LEU A 170 14.80 -0.34 -16.66
C LEU A 170 16.27 -0.72 -16.56
N THR A 171 16.69 -1.84 -17.16
CA THR A 171 18.11 -2.23 -17.26
C THR A 171 18.90 -1.17 -18.05
N VAL A 172 18.36 -0.70 -19.18
CA VAL A 172 18.99 0.37 -19.97
C VAL A 172 19.07 1.66 -19.16
N PHE A 173 18.00 2.02 -18.45
CA PHE A 173 17.98 3.19 -17.58
C PHE A 173 19.04 3.10 -16.46
N GLN A 174 19.18 1.95 -15.80
CA GLN A 174 20.19 1.70 -14.77
C GLN A 174 21.62 1.78 -15.33
N ALA A 175 21.87 1.18 -16.50
CA ALA A 175 23.17 1.21 -17.15
C ALA A 175 23.56 2.64 -17.55
N LEU A 176 22.65 3.40 -18.17
CA LEU A 176 22.88 4.80 -18.51
C LEU A 176 23.10 5.67 -17.27
N THR A 177 22.37 5.41 -16.17
CA THR A 177 22.56 6.12 -14.90
C THR A 177 23.94 5.83 -14.32
N ALA A 178 24.38 4.57 -14.30
CA ALA A 178 25.71 4.20 -13.84
C ALA A 178 26.81 4.89 -14.64
N LEU A 179 26.69 4.86 -15.96
CA LEU A 179 27.66 5.48 -16.87
C LEU A 179 27.70 7.00 -16.70
N GLN A 180 26.54 7.67 -16.68
CA GLN A 180 26.44 9.12 -16.51
C GLN A 180 27.04 9.59 -15.19
N LEU A 181 26.77 8.88 -14.09
CA LEU A 181 27.32 9.23 -12.77
C LEU A 181 28.84 9.01 -12.73
N THR A 182 29.33 7.91 -13.28
CA THR A 182 30.77 7.65 -13.37
C THR A 182 31.48 8.75 -14.18
N ILE A 183 30.85 9.22 -15.24
CA ILE A 183 31.39 10.30 -16.07
C ILE A 183 31.38 11.64 -15.32
N SER A 184 30.27 11.94 -14.64
CA SER A 184 30.13 13.25 -13.96
C SER A 184 31.07 13.42 -12.77
N GLU A 185 31.46 12.34 -12.10
CA GLU A 185 32.43 12.33 -11.00
C GLU A 185 33.89 12.44 -11.50
N GLY A 186 34.15 12.11 -12.75
CA GLY A 186 35.49 12.23 -13.38
C GLY A 186 36.58 11.51 -12.60
N GLU A 187 37.63 12.23 -12.19
CA GLU A 187 38.75 11.66 -11.43
C GLU A 187 38.36 11.15 -10.05
N ASN A 188 37.26 11.63 -9.46
CA ASN A 188 36.75 11.19 -8.17
C ASN A 188 35.85 9.95 -8.31
N ALA A 189 35.65 9.44 -9.52
CA ALA A 189 34.77 8.31 -9.76
C ALA A 189 35.29 7.03 -9.07
N THR A 190 34.49 6.50 -8.18
CA THR A 190 34.78 5.23 -7.50
C THR A 190 34.17 4.04 -8.24
N VAL A 191 34.87 2.89 -8.21
CA VAL A 191 34.34 1.62 -8.79
C VAL A 191 33.01 1.24 -8.16
N MET A 192 32.73 1.75 -6.96
CA MET A 192 31.48 1.48 -6.24
C MET A 192 30.24 1.95 -6.99
N ILE A 193 30.33 3.02 -7.79
CA ILE A 193 29.18 3.54 -8.54
C ILE A 193 28.69 2.51 -9.57
N PRO A 194 29.48 2.16 -10.62
CA PRO A 194 29.01 1.20 -11.62
C PRO A 194 28.74 -0.18 -11.02
N LEU A 195 29.52 -0.61 -10.00
CA LEU A 195 29.29 -1.87 -9.33
C LEU A 195 27.93 -1.94 -8.64
N THR A 196 27.52 -0.88 -7.94
CA THR A 196 26.23 -0.81 -7.23
C THR A 196 25.05 -0.92 -8.19
N PHE A 197 25.10 -0.21 -9.33
CA PHE A 197 24.04 -0.31 -10.34
C PHE A 197 24.01 -1.67 -11.05
N LEU A 198 25.18 -2.27 -11.31
CA LEU A 198 25.27 -3.63 -11.84
C LEU A 198 24.64 -4.64 -10.87
N LEU A 199 24.97 -4.55 -9.57
CA LEU A 199 24.39 -5.38 -8.54
C LEU A 199 22.87 -5.15 -8.42
N LEU A 200 22.40 -3.90 -8.49
CA LEU A 200 20.97 -3.60 -8.48
C LEU A 200 20.25 -4.25 -9.67
N THR A 201 20.85 -4.18 -10.85
CA THR A 201 20.34 -4.85 -12.05
C THR A 201 20.29 -6.37 -11.84
N GLY A 202 21.35 -6.96 -11.30
CA GLY A 202 21.40 -8.39 -10.97
C GLY A 202 20.33 -8.82 -9.97
N VAL A 203 20.14 -8.02 -8.90
CA VAL A 203 19.07 -8.23 -7.91
C VAL A 203 17.69 -8.13 -8.56
N MET A 204 17.46 -7.17 -9.46
CA MET A 204 16.19 -7.02 -10.17
C MET A 204 15.86 -8.27 -11.00
N TRP A 205 16.81 -8.77 -11.79
CA TRP A 205 16.61 -9.98 -12.59
C TRP A 205 16.43 -11.23 -11.74
N LEU A 206 17.21 -11.38 -10.66
CA LEU A 206 17.07 -12.47 -9.71
C LEU A 206 15.68 -12.45 -9.04
N TYR A 207 15.25 -11.26 -8.62
CA TYR A 207 13.93 -11.06 -8.02
C TYR A 207 12.80 -11.44 -8.99
N PHE A 208 12.91 -11.00 -10.25
CA PHE A 208 11.96 -11.37 -11.30
C PHE A 208 11.91 -12.89 -11.52
N LEU A 209 13.07 -13.56 -11.61
CA LEU A 209 13.14 -15.02 -11.77
C LEU A 209 12.54 -15.74 -10.55
N THR A 210 12.78 -15.24 -9.35
CA THR A 210 12.17 -15.78 -8.11
C THR A 210 10.66 -15.68 -8.13
N LEU A 211 10.10 -14.52 -8.49
CA LEU A 211 8.65 -14.35 -8.59
C LEU A 211 8.04 -15.24 -9.67
N ARG A 212 8.72 -15.39 -10.79
CA ARG A 212 8.30 -16.30 -11.87
C ARG A 212 8.31 -17.77 -11.41
N ALA A 213 9.32 -18.20 -10.67
CA ALA A 213 9.39 -19.52 -10.05
C ALA A 213 8.25 -19.74 -9.04
N LEU A 214 7.88 -18.70 -8.30
CA LEU A 214 6.73 -18.70 -7.40
C LEU A 214 5.36 -18.59 -8.13
N ARG A 215 5.35 -18.63 -9.48
CA ARG A 215 4.17 -18.50 -10.34
C ARG A 215 3.38 -17.20 -10.13
N ARG A 216 4.05 -16.11 -9.76
CA ARG A 216 3.46 -14.78 -9.77
C ARG A 216 3.44 -14.22 -11.19
N VAL A 217 2.38 -13.47 -11.51
CA VAL A 217 2.09 -13.04 -12.88
C VAL A 217 2.44 -11.57 -13.10
N GLY A 218 2.24 -10.70 -12.12
CA GLY A 218 2.53 -9.27 -12.21
C GLY A 218 3.94 -8.92 -11.76
N PHE A 219 4.50 -7.82 -12.29
CA PHE A 219 5.79 -7.25 -11.89
C PHE A 219 5.74 -5.70 -11.90
N GLU A 220 4.54 -5.14 -11.88
CA GLU A 220 4.31 -3.70 -12.03
C GLU A 220 4.82 -2.92 -10.80
N MET A 221 4.45 -3.38 -9.61
CA MET A 221 4.87 -2.74 -8.36
C MET A 221 6.38 -2.84 -8.16
N GLU A 222 6.94 -3.99 -8.47
CA GLU A 222 8.38 -4.23 -8.42
C GLU A 222 9.14 -3.36 -9.42
N THR A 223 8.60 -3.17 -10.64
CA THR A 223 9.20 -2.27 -11.64
C THR A 223 9.28 -0.84 -11.10
N ILE A 224 8.21 -0.34 -10.49
CA ILE A 224 8.20 0.99 -9.85
C ILE A 224 9.20 1.03 -8.69
N ALA A 225 9.22 0.00 -7.83
CA ALA A 225 10.14 -0.06 -6.70
C ALA A 225 11.61 -0.03 -7.14
N PHE A 226 11.99 -0.81 -8.15
CA PHE A 226 13.34 -0.80 -8.70
C PHE A 226 13.68 0.51 -9.41
N PHE A 227 12.71 1.13 -10.10
CA PHE A 227 12.89 2.44 -10.72
C PHE A 227 13.16 3.52 -9.66
N LEU A 228 12.35 3.60 -8.61
CA LEU A 228 12.55 4.53 -7.49
C LEU A 228 13.84 4.24 -6.72
N SER A 229 14.21 2.97 -6.54
CA SER A 229 15.48 2.59 -5.93
C SER A 229 16.67 3.05 -6.79
N THR A 230 16.56 2.97 -8.11
CA THR A 230 17.58 3.48 -9.05
C THR A 230 17.76 4.99 -8.86
N LEU A 231 16.67 5.76 -8.79
CA LEU A 231 16.72 7.21 -8.54
C LEU A 231 17.32 7.52 -7.16
N SER A 232 16.91 6.79 -6.12
CA SER A 232 17.45 6.95 -4.76
C SER A 232 18.95 6.71 -4.71
N LEU A 233 19.44 5.65 -5.35
CA LEU A 233 20.87 5.36 -5.41
C LEU A 233 21.64 6.39 -6.28
N ALA A 234 21.01 6.92 -7.33
CA ALA A 234 21.60 7.99 -8.15
C ALA A 234 21.80 9.27 -7.32
N VAL A 235 20.80 9.69 -6.56
CA VAL A 235 20.91 10.84 -5.64
C VAL A 235 21.94 10.59 -4.55
N THR A 236 21.97 9.39 -3.96
CA THR A 236 22.97 9.06 -2.94
C THR A 236 24.38 9.04 -3.51
N SER A 237 24.56 8.55 -4.74
CA SER A 237 25.86 8.54 -5.42
C SER A 237 26.41 9.97 -5.59
N SER A 238 25.56 10.92 -5.98
CA SER A 238 25.99 12.31 -6.22
C SER A 238 26.12 13.13 -4.95
N SER A 239 25.37 12.82 -3.87
CA SER A 239 25.39 13.61 -2.63
C SER A 239 26.30 13.04 -1.54
N ASN A 240 26.42 11.71 -1.45
CA ASN A 240 27.19 11.03 -0.40
C ASN A 240 27.67 9.65 -0.88
N THR A 241 28.64 9.62 -1.78
CA THR A 241 29.19 8.38 -2.35
C THR A 241 29.62 7.33 -1.33
N PRO A 242 30.23 7.67 -0.16
CA PRO A 242 30.54 6.69 0.88
C PRO A 242 29.34 5.95 1.47
N ALA A 243 28.14 6.53 1.41
CA ALA A 243 26.91 5.92 1.90
C ALA A 243 26.23 5.01 0.86
N LEU A 244 26.67 5.05 -0.41
CA LEU A 244 26.02 4.37 -1.52
C LEU A 244 25.84 2.86 -1.29
N PHE A 245 26.88 2.16 -0.84
CA PHE A 245 26.80 0.72 -0.59
C PHE A 245 25.87 0.38 0.57
N LYS A 246 25.86 1.20 1.64
CA LYS A 246 24.91 1.03 2.75
C LYS A 246 23.48 1.20 2.29
N GLN A 247 23.22 2.22 1.45
CA GLN A 247 21.89 2.45 0.87
C GLN A 247 21.45 1.28 -0.02
N PHE A 248 22.36 0.75 -0.84
CA PHE A 248 22.09 -0.44 -1.65
C PHE A 248 21.68 -1.65 -0.78
N LEU A 249 22.41 -1.92 0.31
CA LEU A 249 22.05 -3.00 1.24
C LEU A 249 20.68 -2.80 1.87
N CYS A 250 20.32 -1.57 2.23
CA CYS A 250 18.98 -1.23 2.73
C CYS A 250 17.89 -1.53 1.67
N VAL A 251 18.14 -1.19 0.40
CA VAL A 251 17.22 -1.52 -0.71
C VAL A 251 17.05 -3.03 -0.85
N VAL A 252 18.14 -3.80 -0.85
CA VAL A 252 18.09 -5.26 -0.94
C VAL A 252 17.35 -5.88 0.24
N LEU A 253 17.60 -5.40 1.44
CA LEU A 253 16.88 -5.84 2.65
C LEU A 253 15.39 -5.54 2.54
N GLY A 254 15.02 -4.32 2.09
CA GLY A 254 13.62 -3.93 1.89
C GLY A 254 12.91 -4.83 0.87
N LEU A 255 13.57 -5.16 -0.25
CA LEU A 255 13.02 -6.07 -1.26
C LEU A 255 12.86 -7.50 -0.74
N ALA A 256 13.82 -7.99 0.05
CA ALA A 256 13.73 -9.30 0.70
C ALA A 256 12.56 -9.36 1.70
N LEU A 257 12.42 -8.34 2.53
CA LEU A 257 11.29 -8.22 3.47
C LEU A 257 9.95 -8.14 2.73
N PHE A 258 9.88 -7.40 1.62
CA PHE A 258 8.68 -7.32 0.79
C PHE A 258 8.31 -8.69 0.19
N LEU A 259 9.29 -9.48 -0.26
CA LEU A 259 9.06 -10.84 -0.75
C LEU A 259 8.54 -11.76 0.36
N VAL A 260 9.17 -11.73 1.54
CA VAL A 260 8.74 -12.51 2.71
C VAL A 260 7.32 -12.16 3.12
N LEU A 261 7.02 -10.86 3.22
CA LEU A 261 5.69 -10.36 3.53
C LEU A 261 4.67 -10.82 2.48
N GLY A 262 5.03 -10.75 1.19
CA GLY A 262 4.17 -11.19 0.11
C GLY A 262 3.88 -12.70 0.12
N VAL A 263 4.82 -13.53 0.56
CA VAL A 263 4.61 -14.97 0.76
C VAL A 263 3.74 -15.22 2.01
N PHE A 264 3.99 -14.47 3.07
CA PHE A 264 3.22 -14.55 4.31
C PHE A 264 1.74 -14.22 4.10
N LEU A 265 1.45 -13.14 3.34
CA LEU A 265 0.10 -12.65 3.05
C LEU A 265 -0.70 -13.55 2.07
N ARG A 266 -0.09 -14.58 1.50
CA ARG A 266 -0.84 -15.59 0.71
C ARG A 266 -1.94 -16.28 1.51
N ASN A 267 -1.77 -16.37 2.83
CA ASN A 267 -2.75 -16.94 3.73
C ASN A 267 -3.30 -15.85 4.65
N LEU A 268 -4.51 -15.36 4.34
CA LEU A 268 -5.17 -14.30 5.09
C LEU A 268 -5.50 -14.69 6.54
N ASP A 269 -5.68 -15.98 6.82
CA ASP A 269 -5.96 -16.42 8.20
C ASP A 269 -4.73 -16.23 9.11
N ARG A 270 -3.52 -16.35 8.57
CA ARG A 270 -2.31 -15.99 9.31
C ARG A 270 -2.27 -14.49 9.63
N ALA A 271 -2.65 -13.68 8.65
CA ALA A 271 -2.73 -12.23 8.83
C ALA A 271 -3.72 -11.85 9.94
N LYS A 272 -4.90 -12.47 9.95
CA LYS A 272 -5.93 -12.24 10.98
C LYS A 272 -5.44 -12.60 12.38
N LYS A 273 -4.67 -13.69 12.52
CA LYS A 273 -4.16 -14.15 13.82
C LYS A 273 -3.18 -13.16 14.47
N ILE A 274 -2.34 -12.51 13.66
CA ILE A 274 -1.30 -11.59 14.17
C ILE A 274 -1.75 -10.13 14.27
N ARG A 275 -3.02 -9.82 13.96
CA ARG A 275 -3.53 -8.43 13.95
C ARG A 275 -3.26 -7.65 15.24
N TRP A 276 -3.45 -8.32 16.40
CA TRP A 276 -3.23 -7.70 17.71
C TRP A 276 -1.75 -7.46 17.99
N LEU A 277 -0.89 -8.39 17.53
CA LEU A 277 0.56 -8.21 17.61
C LEU A 277 1.01 -7.03 16.76
N MET A 278 0.43 -6.87 15.56
CA MET A 278 0.72 -5.71 14.69
C MET A 278 0.21 -4.41 15.32
N ALA A 279 -0.99 -4.39 15.90
CA ALA A 279 -1.49 -3.19 16.59
C ALA A 279 -0.60 -2.82 17.79
N ALA A 280 -0.22 -3.80 18.60
CA ALA A 280 0.72 -3.60 19.70
C ALA A 280 2.10 -3.16 19.22
N GLY A 281 2.58 -3.71 18.09
CA GLY A 281 3.84 -3.30 17.44
C GLY A 281 3.81 -1.86 16.99
N ALA A 282 2.73 -1.39 16.37
CA ALA A 282 2.58 0.00 15.95
C ALA A 282 2.66 0.97 17.14
N ILE A 283 1.87 0.71 18.20
CA ILE A 283 1.89 1.51 19.42
C ILE A 283 3.25 1.41 20.12
N GLY A 284 3.78 0.19 20.28
CA GLY A 284 5.02 -0.07 21.01
C GLY A 284 6.23 0.63 20.38
N LEU A 285 6.36 0.57 19.04
CA LEU A 285 7.46 1.23 18.33
C LEU A 285 7.38 2.76 18.45
N LEU A 286 6.18 3.35 18.32
CA LEU A 286 6.01 4.79 18.44
C LEU A 286 6.19 5.25 19.89
N SER A 287 5.61 4.54 20.86
CA SER A 287 5.76 4.85 22.30
C SER A 287 7.21 4.69 22.76
N LEU A 288 7.91 3.66 22.29
CA LEU A 288 9.34 3.48 22.55
C LEU A 288 10.13 4.70 22.07
N THR A 289 9.87 5.18 20.87
CA THR A 289 10.56 6.36 20.32
C THR A 289 10.27 7.61 21.15
N VAL A 290 9.01 7.78 21.61
CA VAL A 290 8.65 8.90 22.51
C VAL A 290 9.39 8.80 23.84
N VAL A 291 9.45 7.62 24.45
CA VAL A 291 10.18 7.41 25.72
C VAL A 291 11.67 7.68 25.56
N LEU A 292 12.28 7.18 24.50
CA LEU A 292 13.70 7.42 24.23
C LEU A 292 14.00 8.90 23.97
N TYR A 293 13.06 9.63 23.35
CA TYR A 293 13.15 11.08 23.19
C TYR A 293 13.11 11.80 24.54
N LEU A 294 12.17 11.42 25.42
CA LEU A 294 12.07 11.99 26.77
C LEU A 294 13.32 11.73 27.61
N LEU A 295 13.98 10.60 27.40
CA LEU A 295 15.23 10.24 28.07
C LEU A 295 16.47 10.92 27.44
N GLY A 296 16.31 11.72 26.37
CA GLY A 296 17.40 12.39 25.67
C GLY A 296 18.31 11.45 24.87
N LEU A 297 17.85 10.21 24.61
CA LEU A 297 18.61 9.17 23.89
C LEU A 297 18.40 9.21 22.37
N THR A 298 17.47 10.03 21.89
CA THR A 298 17.23 10.22 20.45
C THR A 298 17.76 11.56 20.00
N GLY A 299 18.49 11.59 18.87
CA GLY A 299 18.85 12.83 18.20
C GLY A 299 17.68 13.46 17.46
N THR A 300 17.56 14.79 17.52
CA THR A 300 16.66 15.52 16.63
C THR A 300 17.35 15.72 15.28
N LYS A 301 16.87 15.03 14.24
CA LYS A 301 17.26 15.29 12.86
C LYS A 301 16.12 16.02 12.16
N TYR A 302 16.41 17.13 11.52
CA TYR A 302 15.43 17.91 10.74
C TYR A 302 14.19 18.40 11.53
N GLY A 303 14.35 18.57 12.86
CA GLY A 303 13.29 19.05 13.75
C GLY A 303 12.29 17.97 14.19
N ALA A 304 12.51 16.72 13.82
CA ALA A 304 11.75 15.58 14.30
C ALA A 304 12.63 14.66 15.18
N ALA A 305 12.05 14.19 16.29
CA ALA A 305 12.75 13.36 17.27
C ALA A 305 12.46 11.87 17.07
N ASN A 306 12.60 11.39 15.84
CA ASN A 306 12.16 10.05 15.43
C ASN A 306 13.28 9.14 14.92
N TRP A 307 14.54 9.55 15.08
CA TRP A 307 15.70 8.81 14.62
C TRP A 307 16.44 8.15 15.79
N LEU A 308 16.67 6.85 15.68
CA LEU A 308 17.53 6.07 16.56
C LEU A 308 18.83 5.75 15.84
N THR A 309 19.97 6.04 16.46
CA THR A 309 21.28 5.65 15.95
C THR A 309 21.77 4.45 16.75
N ILE A 310 21.80 3.27 16.11
CA ILE A 310 22.26 2.02 16.71
C ILE A 310 23.50 1.55 15.94
N ALA A 311 24.64 1.45 16.61
CA ALA A 311 25.91 1.03 15.99
C ALA A 311 26.28 1.82 14.71
N GLY A 312 26.00 3.13 14.68
CA GLY A 312 26.30 4.00 13.53
C GLY A 312 25.29 3.88 12.36
N ILE A 313 24.21 3.11 12.53
CA ILE A 313 23.10 3.02 11.58
C ILE A 313 21.92 3.81 12.15
N SER A 314 21.43 4.80 11.40
CA SER A 314 20.22 5.52 11.76
C SER A 314 18.98 4.77 11.30
N VAL A 315 18.13 4.39 12.24
CA VAL A 315 16.86 3.70 12.00
C VAL A 315 15.71 4.57 12.48
N GLN A 316 14.65 4.61 11.71
CA GLN A 316 13.43 5.32 12.07
C GLN A 316 12.33 4.29 12.43
N PRO A 317 11.99 4.10 13.71
CA PRO A 317 11.01 3.08 14.12
C PRO A 317 9.61 3.33 13.55
N SER A 318 9.26 4.57 13.24
CA SER A 318 7.99 4.91 12.61
C SER A 318 7.81 4.29 11.21
N GLU A 319 8.91 3.95 10.50
CA GLU A 319 8.82 3.23 9.23
C GLU A 319 8.27 1.81 9.41
N LEU A 320 8.74 1.09 10.44
CA LEU A 320 8.20 -0.22 10.80
C LEU A 320 6.79 -0.11 11.40
N ALA A 321 6.53 0.93 12.19
CA ALA A 321 5.22 1.20 12.75
C ALA A 321 4.17 1.42 11.66
N LYS A 322 4.50 2.05 10.52
CA LYS A 322 3.61 2.17 9.35
C LYS A 322 3.15 0.81 8.83
N ILE A 323 4.07 -0.13 8.67
CA ILE A 323 3.75 -1.49 8.19
C ILE A 323 2.81 -2.17 9.19
N CYS A 324 3.14 -2.11 10.48
CA CYS A 324 2.31 -2.68 11.54
C CYS A 324 0.90 -2.06 11.57
N TYR A 325 0.81 -0.75 11.41
CA TYR A 325 -0.44 -0.01 11.40
C TYR A 325 -1.32 -0.36 10.20
N ILE A 326 -0.75 -0.37 8.98
CA ILE A 326 -1.47 -0.75 7.75
C ILE A 326 -2.02 -2.18 7.90
N PHE A 327 -1.19 -3.08 8.43
CA PHE A 327 -1.56 -4.47 8.62
C PHE A 327 -2.70 -4.62 9.64
N ALA A 328 -2.60 -3.95 10.79
CA ALA A 328 -3.65 -3.94 11.82
C ALA A 328 -4.96 -3.34 11.26
N GLY A 329 -4.86 -2.25 10.50
CA GLY A 329 -6.00 -1.60 9.86
C GLY A 329 -6.69 -2.48 8.82
N ALA A 330 -5.92 -3.07 7.90
CA ALA A 330 -6.44 -3.99 6.88
C ALA A 330 -7.15 -5.20 7.51
N ALA A 331 -6.64 -5.71 8.64
CA ALA A 331 -7.27 -6.81 9.37
C ALA A 331 -8.62 -6.42 10.03
N THR A 332 -8.95 -5.13 10.13
CA THR A 332 -10.28 -4.67 10.60
C THR A 332 -11.34 -4.75 9.52
N LEU A 333 -10.95 -4.90 8.25
CA LEU A 333 -11.88 -5.10 7.13
C LEU A 333 -12.56 -6.48 7.17
N ASP A 334 -12.08 -7.39 8.02
CA ASP A 334 -12.77 -8.63 8.33
C ASP A 334 -14.00 -8.34 9.21
N ARG A 335 -15.18 -8.86 8.82
CA ARG A 335 -16.46 -8.63 9.48
C ARG A 335 -16.81 -7.13 9.59
N LEU A 336 -17.07 -6.52 8.44
CA LEU A 336 -17.39 -5.08 8.30
C LEU A 336 -18.55 -4.61 9.19
N PHE A 337 -19.50 -5.48 9.49
CA PHE A 337 -20.63 -5.18 10.35
C PHE A 337 -20.28 -4.98 11.83
N ARG A 338 -19.08 -5.42 12.30
CA ARG A 338 -18.69 -5.26 13.71
C ARG A 338 -18.16 -3.86 14.01
N LYS A 339 -19.02 -2.98 14.49
CA LYS A 339 -18.69 -1.59 14.88
C LYS A 339 -17.51 -1.50 15.87
N ARG A 340 -17.35 -2.50 16.76
CA ARG A 340 -16.24 -2.57 17.73
C ARG A 340 -14.86 -2.56 17.08
N ASN A 341 -14.70 -3.24 15.96
CA ASN A 341 -13.42 -3.29 15.25
C ASN A 341 -13.06 -1.90 14.69
N LEU A 342 -14.05 -1.15 14.19
CA LEU A 342 -13.85 0.23 13.73
C LEU A 342 -13.45 1.14 14.88
N GLY A 343 -14.15 1.07 16.02
CA GLY A 343 -13.82 1.88 17.21
C GLY A 343 -12.40 1.64 17.71
N LEU A 344 -11.95 0.37 17.73
CA LEU A 344 -10.59 0.02 18.11
C LEU A 344 -9.55 0.54 17.10
N PHE A 345 -9.86 0.54 15.81
CA PHE A 345 -8.98 1.10 14.80
C PHE A 345 -8.89 2.63 14.86
N ILE A 346 -10.01 3.31 15.14
CA ILE A 346 -10.02 4.76 15.40
C ILE A 346 -9.15 5.08 16.62
N LEU A 347 -9.28 4.32 17.70
CA LEU A 347 -8.46 4.50 18.89
C LEU A 347 -6.97 4.28 18.60
N LEU A 348 -6.62 3.20 17.88
CA LEU A 348 -5.24 2.93 17.44
C LEU A 348 -4.69 4.10 16.64
N THR A 349 -5.46 4.61 15.68
CA THR A 349 -5.08 5.77 14.85
C THR A 349 -4.85 7.00 15.70
N GLY A 350 -5.76 7.30 16.63
CA GLY A 350 -5.63 8.44 17.55
C GLY A 350 -4.36 8.39 18.39
N VAL A 351 -4.04 7.22 18.96
CA VAL A 351 -2.80 7.02 19.72
C VAL A 351 -1.56 7.20 18.84
N CYS A 352 -1.53 6.59 17.66
CA CYS A 352 -0.39 6.73 16.74
C CYS A 352 -0.18 8.19 16.31
N LEU A 353 -1.26 8.89 15.95
CA LEU A 353 -1.19 10.31 15.57
C LEU A 353 -0.75 11.20 16.72
N ALA A 354 -1.20 10.93 17.95
CA ALA A 354 -0.75 11.66 19.15
C ALA A 354 0.74 11.48 19.39
N CYS A 355 1.28 10.27 19.30
CA CYS A 355 2.72 10.01 19.41
C CYS A 355 3.52 10.76 18.35
N LEU A 356 3.08 10.69 17.07
CA LEU A 356 3.76 11.35 15.95
C LEU A 356 3.71 12.89 16.07
N ALA A 357 2.58 13.42 16.50
CA ALA A 357 2.42 14.84 16.76
C ALA A 357 3.34 15.32 17.89
N TYR A 358 3.48 14.54 18.96
CA TYR A 358 4.39 14.83 20.04
C TYR A 358 5.85 14.89 19.56
N MET A 359 6.26 13.94 18.72
CA MET A 359 7.59 13.89 18.12
C MET A 359 7.80 14.93 16.99
N SER A 360 6.79 15.73 16.65
CA SER A 360 6.80 16.68 15.53
C SER A 360 7.06 16.04 14.16
N ASP A 361 6.70 14.76 13.99
CA ASP A 361 6.80 14.04 12.72
C ASP A 361 5.48 14.11 11.95
N PHE A 362 5.19 15.29 11.39
CA PHE A 362 3.94 15.54 10.67
C PHE A 362 3.87 14.83 9.30
N GLY A 363 5.04 14.59 8.69
CA GLY A 363 5.10 13.85 7.43
C GLY A 363 4.59 12.42 7.59
N THR A 364 5.10 11.72 8.60
CA THR A 364 4.62 10.36 8.93
C THR A 364 3.17 10.38 9.41
N ALA A 365 2.77 11.39 10.22
CA ALA A 365 1.39 11.54 10.67
C ALA A 365 0.41 11.69 9.50
N ALA A 366 0.77 12.45 8.47
CA ALA A 366 -0.04 12.57 7.23
C ALA A 366 -0.22 11.22 6.52
N ILE A 367 0.82 10.38 6.46
CA ILE A 367 0.75 9.04 5.86
C ILE A 367 -0.21 8.16 6.67
N PHE A 368 -0.12 8.15 8.00
CA PHE A 368 -1.05 7.42 8.87
C PHE A 368 -2.49 7.89 8.67
N PHE A 369 -2.71 9.20 8.58
CA PHE A 369 -4.02 9.77 8.37
C PHE A 369 -4.62 9.40 7.00
N VAL A 370 -3.85 9.52 5.91
CA VAL A 370 -4.30 9.10 4.58
C VAL A 370 -4.60 7.60 4.55
N THR A 371 -3.76 6.77 5.19
CA THR A 371 -4.02 5.33 5.31
C THR A 371 -5.32 5.06 6.07
N PHE A 372 -5.55 5.81 7.15
CA PHE A 372 -6.81 5.73 7.90
C PHE A 372 -8.02 6.08 7.03
N LEU A 373 -7.94 7.16 6.25
CA LEU A 373 -9.01 7.55 5.32
C LEU A 373 -9.32 6.46 4.30
N VAL A 374 -8.28 5.88 3.69
CA VAL A 374 -8.46 4.79 2.71
C VAL A 374 -9.14 3.59 3.35
N ILE A 375 -8.66 3.14 4.52
CA ILE A 375 -9.23 1.97 5.22
C ILE A 375 -10.66 2.29 5.68
N ALA A 376 -10.92 3.48 6.23
CA ALA A 376 -12.24 3.91 6.65
C ALA A 376 -13.23 3.96 5.48
N TYR A 377 -12.80 4.45 4.33
CA TYR A 377 -13.61 4.46 3.10
C TYR A 377 -13.91 3.05 2.59
N LEU A 378 -12.88 2.19 2.48
CA LEU A 378 -13.06 0.80 2.05
C LEU A 378 -13.99 0.02 2.99
N ARG A 379 -14.04 0.42 4.26
CA ARG A 379 -14.89 -0.20 5.26
C ARG A 379 -16.33 0.32 5.23
N SER A 380 -16.52 1.64 5.12
CA SER A 380 -17.85 2.28 5.23
C SER A 380 -18.58 2.37 3.91
N GLY A 381 -17.86 2.51 2.79
CA GLY A 381 -18.44 2.83 1.48
C GLY A 381 -19.19 4.17 1.44
N ASP A 382 -19.09 4.98 2.50
CA ASP A 382 -19.89 6.18 2.70
C ASP A 382 -19.03 7.45 2.58
N TRP A 383 -19.36 8.26 1.58
CA TRP A 383 -18.71 9.55 1.33
C TRP A 383 -18.95 10.59 2.42
N ALA A 384 -20.10 10.54 3.10
CA ALA A 384 -20.42 11.48 4.17
C ALA A 384 -19.51 11.26 5.39
N THR A 385 -19.28 10.00 5.75
CA THR A 385 -18.32 9.61 6.79
C THR A 385 -16.90 10.07 6.42
N LEU A 386 -16.50 9.88 5.17
CA LEU A 386 -15.20 10.34 4.69
C LEU A 386 -15.06 11.87 4.77
N ALA A 387 -16.07 12.61 4.32
CA ALA A 387 -16.09 14.08 4.38
C ALA A 387 -15.98 14.57 5.83
N LEU A 388 -16.69 13.95 6.76
CA LEU A 388 -16.63 14.28 8.21
C LEU A 388 -15.23 14.05 8.78
N ILE A 389 -14.59 12.93 8.44
CA ILE A 389 -13.23 12.61 8.88
C ILE A 389 -12.23 13.61 8.28
N CYS A 390 -12.35 13.93 6.98
CA CYS A 390 -11.51 14.94 6.34
C CYS A 390 -11.69 16.32 6.99
N GLY A 391 -12.92 16.73 7.28
CA GLY A 391 -13.22 17.99 7.99
C GLY A 391 -12.56 18.03 9.37
N GLY A 392 -12.66 16.96 10.14
CA GLY A 392 -11.96 16.80 11.43
C GLY A 392 -10.44 16.86 11.29
N GLY A 393 -9.89 16.23 10.24
CA GLY A 393 -8.47 16.28 9.93
C GLY A 393 -7.99 17.70 9.59
N VAL A 394 -8.72 18.42 8.76
CA VAL A 394 -8.41 19.83 8.43
C VAL A 394 -8.46 20.69 9.70
N PHE A 395 -9.47 20.52 10.54
CA PHE A 395 -9.57 21.23 11.81
C PHE A 395 -8.37 20.93 12.72
N ALA A 396 -7.96 19.66 12.82
CA ALA A 396 -6.78 19.26 13.60
C ALA A 396 -5.49 19.89 13.06
N VAL A 397 -5.32 19.93 11.74
CA VAL A 397 -4.17 20.60 11.08
C VAL A 397 -4.16 22.10 11.38
N LEU A 398 -5.30 22.78 11.22
CA LEU A 398 -5.41 24.22 11.52
C LEU A 398 -5.09 24.53 12.99
N THR A 399 -5.62 23.74 13.92
CA THR A 399 -5.31 23.85 15.34
C THR A 399 -3.81 23.67 15.59
N MET A 400 -3.18 22.71 14.92
CA MET A 400 -1.77 22.44 15.07
C MET A 400 -0.88 23.54 14.49
N LEU A 401 -1.25 24.12 13.36
CA LEU A 401 -0.58 25.28 12.76
C LEU A 401 -0.62 26.50 13.69
N SER A 402 -1.74 26.69 14.41
CA SER A 402 -1.85 27.78 15.39
C SER A 402 -1.01 27.55 16.64
N LEU A 403 -0.84 26.30 17.07
CA LEU A 403 -0.01 25.94 18.23
C LEU A 403 1.49 25.87 17.94
N LYS A 404 1.86 25.56 16.69
CA LYS A 404 3.26 25.37 16.27
C LYS A 404 3.58 26.19 14.99
N PRO A 405 3.77 27.52 15.10
CA PRO A 405 3.95 28.41 13.94
C PRO A 405 5.21 28.11 13.11
N TYR A 406 6.21 27.39 13.64
CA TYR A 406 7.40 27.01 12.88
C TYR A 406 7.06 26.11 11.66
N ILE A 407 5.91 25.42 11.66
CA ILE A 407 5.47 24.62 10.53
C ILE A 407 5.15 25.52 9.34
N LEU A 408 4.54 26.69 9.57
CA LEU A 408 4.26 27.68 8.54
C LEU A 408 5.52 28.21 7.88
N GLN A 409 6.63 28.32 8.63
CA GLN A 409 7.92 28.77 8.08
C GLN A 409 8.46 27.81 7.03
N ARG A 410 8.17 26.49 7.12
CA ARG A 410 8.53 25.51 6.09
C ARG A 410 7.78 25.72 4.78
N PHE A 411 6.53 26.21 4.85
CA PHE A 411 5.75 26.55 3.67
C PHE A 411 6.13 27.91 3.07
N ALA A 412 6.63 28.83 3.87
CA ALA A 412 7.03 30.16 3.42
C ALA A 412 8.17 30.15 2.39
N THR A 413 9.00 29.08 2.41
CA THR A 413 10.10 28.89 1.44
C THR A 413 9.69 28.08 0.21
N TRP A 414 8.47 27.56 0.18
CA TRP A 414 7.99 26.76 -0.95
C TRP A 414 7.85 27.61 -2.21
N GLY A 415 8.49 27.18 -3.30
CA GLY A 415 8.58 27.92 -4.55
C GLY A 415 9.63 29.05 -4.59
N HIS A 416 10.24 29.40 -3.45
CA HIS A 416 11.24 30.46 -3.32
C HIS A 416 12.52 30.00 -2.63
N ALA A 417 12.83 28.70 -2.76
CA ALA A 417 13.93 28.06 -2.03
C ALA A 417 15.30 28.72 -2.28
N TRP A 418 15.56 29.18 -3.52
CA TRP A 418 16.81 29.83 -3.89
C TRP A 418 16.91 31.26 -3.41
N GLN A 419 15.79 31.94 -3.21
CA GLN A 419 15.75 33.33 -2.71
C GLN A 419 15.89 33.40 -1.20
N ASN A 420 15.43 32.36 -0.48
CA ASN A 420 15.40 32.27 0.97
C ASN A 420 16.27 31.10 1.49
N ALA A 421 17.46 30.95 0.95
CA ALA A 421 18.39 29.86 1.28
C ALA A 421 18.74 29.74 2.77
N SER A 422 18.69 30.83 3.50
CA SER A 422 18.98 30.89 4.94
C SER A 422 17.81 30.48 5.85
N VAL A 423 16.59 30.45 5.33
CA VAL A 423 15.36 30.20 6.10
C VAL A 423 14.74 28.83 5.78
N GLY A 424 15.05 28.25 4.61
CA GLY A 424 14.53 26.97 4.15
C GLY A 424 15.24 25.75 4.74
N SER A 425 14.55 24.63 4.82
CA SER A 425 15.21 23.34 5.02
C SER A 425 15.97 22.96 3.75
N GLY A 426 17.22 22.47 3.86
CA GLY A 426 18.08 22.12 2.73
C GLY A 426 17.48 21.12 1.72
N TYR A 427 16.38 20.45 2.05
CA TYR A 427 15.59 19.59 1.16
C TYR A 427 14.94 20.30 -0.04
N GLN A 428 14.79 21.61 0.02
CA GLN A 428 14.22 22.37 -1.10
C GLN A 428 15.30 22.80 -2.09
N GLN A 429 16.56 22.62 -1.73
CA GLN A 429 17.72 23.04 -2.51
C GLN A 429 18.47 21.85 -3.12
N THR A 430 18.19 20.62 -2.68
CA THR A 430 18.69 19.36 -3.23
C THR A 430 17.63 18.71 -4.14
#